data_d2c6249d3aec60f434c8bcda31840713
#
_entry.id   d2c6249d3aec60f434c8bcda31840713
#
_cell.length_a   1.000
_cell.length_b   1.000
_cell.length_c   1.000
_cell.angle_alpha   90.00
_cell.angle_beta   90.00
_cell.angle_gamma   90.00
#
_symmetry.space_group_name_H-M   'P 1'
#
loop_
_entity.id
_entity.type
_entity.pdbx_description
1 polymer ?
#
loop_
_entity_poly.entity_id
_entity_poly.type
_entity_poly.pdbx_seq_one_letter_code
_entity_poly.pdbx_strand_id
1 'polypeptide(L)'
;MAKINSKLSESPAPLNTYGLPFDSTRSQTFYDMAAFAHRVSIDKGAPPRLKLFKKFTDVLLPNHFEWHEWTERFLRPLCPDEKKQAILVGYSGCASSAKSFNAASFACAWWLAWPEESSVTFVSTTMKALRRRGWSEVQKCFSGVAGERFGNFIDSRMVWQSVRGDDKHAIIGKAVEEGSMQKVADDIKGVHTKRQMFIIDEATSVPEAIFAACNNMYSYPDEFIMMVLGNPFSRLDQMGLFCEPDAGWNSVTVETGEWDAKPFAHCGNIQPHIVTFDAEKSPNITEGKIVSRHLPRKEEVAASYIASGNGQTPLWWSNKRGFWPPEGLVKTVFTESMLSKFDGYGKHKFQNNAYSIIGGFDPAYGGGDNPCLRFGKIGTLEGGGWGIEVQPPIILNITANDVKNPAHYQLAKQLRDNCEKVSIDGHETSCPPDRMGVDDTGEGGLCDILNREWSHHIQRIEFNGAASEEPVSLEDTRPAKEFCKNKRTEMFLYARAALQSGQLKGVDRETAKEMCSIEVDDSKPKVIIESKVDYRASHGGHSSDMSDSLVILLEVARRKGFVLNAIGQTATVSKEWEDDLQKSQELYLPENTWQPEEVLEEPAETFM
;
A
#
# COMPACT_ATOMS: atom_id res chain seq x y z
N MET A 1 -35.35 -20.47 11.49
CA MET A 1 -35.13 -21.22 10.24
C MET A 1 -36.12 -22.37 10.05
N ALA A 2 -36.30 -23.30 10.98
CA ALA A 2 -37.23 -24.41 10.78
C ALA A 2 -38.70 -24.02 10.49
N LYS A 3 -39.22 -22.94 11.12
CA LYS A 3 -40.57 -22.41 10.84
C LYS A 3 -40.71 -21.74 9.48
N ILE A 4 -39.62 -21.28 8.93
CA ILE A 4 -39.59 -20.61 7.62
C ILE A 4 -39.69 -21.64 6.51
N ASN A 5 -38.95 -22.75 6.61
CA ASN A 5 -38.96 -23.80 5.60
C ASN A 5 -40.31 -24.54 5.49
N SER A 6 -41.02 -24.70 6.62
CA SER A 6 -42.33 -25.37 6.59
C SER A 6 -43.41 -24.58 5.83
N LYS A 7 -43.32 -23.22 5.83
CA LYS A 7 -44.23 -22.38 5.05
C LYS A 7 -43.92 -22.37 3.57
N LEU A 8 -42.62 -22.52 3.22
CA LEU A 8 -42.17 -22.56 1.82
C LEU A 8 -42.55 -23.87 1.13
N SER A 9 -42.64 -24.98 1.88
CA SER A 9 -43.05 -26.27 1.33
C SER A 9 -44.51 -26.30 0.87
N GLU A 10 -45.32 -25.37 1.36
CA GLU A 10 -46.73 -25.24 1.01
C GLU A 10 -47.00 -24.28 -0.16
N SER A 11 -46.00 -23.56 -0.65
CA SER A 11 -46.18 -22.59 -1.70
C SER A 11 -46.22 -23.26 -3.08
N PRO A 12 -47.18 -22.89 -3.94
CA PRO A 12 -47.14 -23.32 -5.32
C PRO A 12 -45.98 -22.60 -6.02
N ALA A 13 -45.25 -23.28 -6.85
CA ALA A 13 -44.20 -22.69 -7.67
C ALA A 13 -42.76 -22.91 -7.18
N PRO A 14 -41.82 -22.59 -8.00
CA PRO A 14 -40.39 -22.81 -7.77
C PRO A 14 -39.84 -22.25 -6.43
N LEU A 15 -40.57 -21.38 -5.77
CA LEU A 15 -40.17 -20.77 -4.49
C LEU A 15 -39.96 -21.78 -3.35
N ASN A 16 -40.69 -22.88 -3.35
CA ASN A 16 -40.53 -23.92 -2.36
C ASN A 16 -39.18 -24.62 -2.39
N THR A 17 -38.53 -24.58 -3.55
CA THR A 17 -37.24 -25.19 -3.74
C THR A 17 -36.06 -24.30 -3.30
N TYR A 18 -36.33 -23.05 -2.91
CA TYR A 18 -35.27 -22.08 -2.60
C TYR A 18 -35.01 -21.88 -1.14
N GLY A 19 -35.81 -22.50 -0.25
CA GLY A 19 -35.62 -22.41 1.19
C GLY A 19 -35.82 -21.00 1.76
N LEU A 20 -36.43 -20.08 1.02
CA LEU A 20 -36.71 -18.72 1.47
C LEU A 20 -38.09 -18.59 2.11
N PRO A 21 -38.25 -17.71 3.13
CA PRO A 21 -39.54 -17.47 3.74
C PRO A 21 -40.51 -16.86 2.72
N PHE A 22 -41.67 -17.48 2.58
CA PHE A 22 -42.78 -16.84 1.88
C PHE A 22 -43.36 -15.77 2.78
N ASP A 23 -43.09 -14.52 2.43
CA ASP A 23 -43.66 -13.34 3.09
C ASP A 23 -44.57 -12.64 2.08
N SER A 24 -45.86 -12.53 2.42
CA SER A 24 -46.86 -11.86 1.60
C SER A 24 -46.61 -10.37 1.40
N THR A 25 -45.69 -9.78 2.17
CA THR A 25 -45.24 -8.40 2.00
C THR A 25 -44.15 -8.26 0.92
N ARG A 26 -43.57 -9.38 0.46
CA ARG A 26 -42.55 -9.40 -0.58
C ARG A 26 -43.14 -9.71 -1.95
N SER A 27 -42.62 -9.06 -2.98
CA SER A 27 -43.13 -9.24 -4.33
C SER A 27 -42.77 -10.60 -4.92
N GLN A 28 -43.51 -10.99 -5.95
CA GLN A 28 -43.20 -12.16 -6.76
C GLN A 28 -41.78 -12.05 -7.34
N THR A 29 -41.35 -10.85 -7.74
CA THR A 29 -40.01 -10.58 -8.25
C THR A 29 -38.91 -11.00 -7.27
N PHE A 30 -39.09 -10.73 -5.96
CA PHE A 30 -38.15 -11.18 -4.96
C PHE A 30 -37.98 -12.71 -4.97
N TYR A 31 -39.06 -13.44 -5.08
CA TYR A 31 -39.03 -14.90 -5.10
C TYR A 31 -38.45 -15.45 -6.40
N ASP A 32 -38.71 -14.79 -7.54
CA ASP A 32 -38.13 -15.14 -8.83
C ASP A 32 -36.61 -14.94 -8.83
N MET A 33 -36.11 -13.91 -8.16
CA MET A 33 -34.69 -13.66 -7.94
C MET A 33 -34.03 -14.72 -7.09
N ALA A 34 -34.67 -15.08 -5.98
CA ALA A 34 -34.23 -16.15 -5.12
C ALA A 34 -34.19 -17.50 -5.87
N ALA A 35 -35.20 -17.73 -6.70
CA ALA A 35 -35.28 -18.86 -7.60
C ALA A 35 -34.07 -18.95 -8.53
N PHE A 36 -33.75 -17.85 -9.17
CA PHE A 36 -32.62 -17.76 -10.08
C PHE A 36 -31.27 -17.96 -9.35
N ALA A 37 -31.11 -17.34 -8.18
CA ALA A 37 -29.92 -17.48 -7.36
C ALA A 37 -29.65 -18.93 -6.96
N HIS A 38 -30.71 -19.67 -6.60
CA HIS A 38 -30.59 -21.08 -6.25
C HIS A 38 -30.10 -21.91 -7.43
N ARG A 39 -30.64 -21.69 -8.63
CA ARG A 39 -30.18 -22.39 -9.86
C ARG A 39 -28.73 -22.09 -10.17
N VAL A 40 -28.29 -20.84 -10.07
CA VAL A 40 -26.89 -20.46 -10.27
C VAL A 40 -25.95 -21.13 -9.28
N SER A 41 -26.42 -21.39 -8.04
CA SER A 41 -25.59 -21.99 -6.99
C SER A 41 -25.48 -23.52 -7.04
N ILE A 42 -26.48 -24.20 -7.58
CA ILE A 42 -26.62 -25.68 -7.49
C ILE A 42 -26.29 -26.40 -8.79
N ASP A 43 -26.52 -25.80 -9.96
CA ASP A 43 -26.48 -26.50 -11.25
C ASP A 43 -25.03 -26.82 -11.68
N LYS A 44 -24.59 -28.02 -11.35
CA LYS A 44 -23.39 -28.64 -11.93
C LYS A 44 -23.74 -29.12 -13.35
N GLY A 45 -23.48 -28.32 -14.35
CA GLY A 45 -23.79 -28.66 -15.75
C GLY A 45 -24.77 -27.69 -16.42
N ALA A 46 -25.15 -26.64 -15.72
CA ALA A 46 -25.88 -25.51 -16.29
C ALA A 46 -25.04 -24.75 -17.33
N PRO A 47 -25.67 -23.94 -18.19
CA PRO A 47 -24.93 -23.03 -19.07
C PRO A 47 -24.00 -22.12 -18.25
N PRO A 48 -22.94 -21.55 -18.87
CA PRO A 48 -21.95 -20.73 -18.18
C PRO A 48 -22.58 -19.75 -17.20
N ARG A 49 -22.09 -19.65 -15.98
CA ARG A 49 -22.68 -18.82 -14.91
C ARG A 49 -22.85 -17.37 -15.33
N LEU A 50 -21.96 -16.84 -16.14
CA LEU A 50 -22.08 -15.50 -16.70
C LEU A 50 -23.38 -15.35 -17.51
N LYS A 51 -23.76 -16.35 -18.31
CA LYS A 51 -25.02 -16.32 -19.08
C LYS A 51 -26.25 -16.38 -18.18
N LEU A 52 -26.19 -17.11 -17.09
CA LEU A 52 -27.23 -17.14 -16.09
C LEU A 52 -27.32 -15.81 -15.34
N PHE A 53 -26.18 -15.26 -14.95
CA PHE A 53 -26.10 -13.94 -14.33
C PHE A 53 -26.72 -12.86 -15.21
N LYS A 54 -26.41 -12.87 -16.51
CA LYS A 54 -27.03 -11.94 -17.48
C LYS A 54 -28.55 -12.04 -17.48
N LYS A 55 -29.12 -13.24 -17.55
CA LYS A 55 -30.58 -13.45 -17.48
C LYS A 55 -31.17 -12.96 -16.15
N PHE A 56 -30.43 -13.18 -15.05
CA PHE A 56 -30.86 -12.73 -13.73
C PHE A 56 -30.91 -11.21 -13.63
N THR A 57 -29.89 -10.53 -14.13
CA THR A 57 -29.83 -9.06 -14.12
C THR A 57 -30.84 -8.42 -15.07
N ASP A 58 -31.17 -9.05 -16.19
CA ASP A 58 -32.23 -8.59 -17.11
C ASP A 58 -33.60 -8.57 -16.43
N VAL A 59 -33.85 -9.50 -15.50
CA VAL A 59 -35.07 -9.55 -14.70
C VAL A 59 -35.05 -8.59 -13.52
N LEU A 60 -33.92 -8.58 -12.80
CA LEU A 60 -33.76 -7.87 -11.53
C LEU A 60 -33.52 -6.38 -11.69
N LEU A 61 -32.64 -6.04 -12.59
CA LEU A 61 -32.16 -4.68 -12.88
C LEU A 61 -32.34 -4.39 -14.40
N PRO A 62 -33.60 -4.33 -14.88
CA PRO A 62 -33.86 -4.19 -16.31
C PRO A 62 -33.22 -2.92 -16.86
N ASN A 63 -32.48 -3.08 -17.95
CA ASN A 63 -31.74 -2.00 -18.63
C ASN A 63 -30.66 -1.32 -17.79
N HIS A 64 -30.23 -1.91 -16.69
CA HIS A 64 -29.18 -1.34 -15.85
C HIS A 64 -27.79 -1.63 -16.41
N PHE A 65 -27.52 -2.87 -16.83
CA PHE A 65 -26.26 -3.26 -17.44
C PHE A 65 -26.23 -2.93 -18.95
N GLU A 66 -25.17 -2.24 -19.37
CA GLU A 66 -24.82 -2.11 -20.78
C GLU A 66 -23.90 -3.28 -21.15
N TRP A 67 -24.46 -4.25 -21.95
CA TRP A 67 -23.71 -5.45 -22.30
C TRP A 67 -22.84 -5.21 -23.52
N HIS A 68 -21.52 -5.21 -23.30
CA HIS A 68 -20.46 -5.11 -24.28
C HIS A 68 -19.26 -5.93 -23.82
N GLU A 69 -18.24 -6.06 -24.65
CA GLU A 69 -17.05 -6.88 -24.37
C GLU A 69 -16.42 -6.57 -23.00
N TRP A 70 -16.27 -5.31 -22.61
CA TRP A 70 -15.68 -4.94 -21.32
C TRP A 70 -16.55 -5.30 -20.12
N THR A 71 -17.88 -5.23 -20.25
CA THR A 71 -18.78 -5.70 -19.19
C THR A 71 -18.65 -7.21 -19.00
N GLU A 72 -18.65 -7.97 -20.10
CA GLU A 72 -18.48 -9.43 -20.04
C GLU A 72 -17.10 -9.82 -19.51
N ARG A 73 -16.06 -9.12 -19.94
CA ARG A 73 -14.69 -9.32 -19.47
C ARG A 73 -14.52 -9.03 -17.98
N PHE A 74 -15.18 -7.98 -17.48
CA PHE A 74 -15.22 -7.68 -16.04
C PHE A 74 -15.89 -8.80 -15.25
N LEU A 75 -17.03 -9.30 -15.71
CA LEU A 75 -17.86 -10.26 -14.97
C LEU A 75 -17.37 -11.71 -15.06
N ARG A 76 -16.61 -12.06 -16.09
CA ARG A 76 -16.17 -13.45 -16.33
C ARG A 76 -15.44 -14.08 -15.13
N PRO A 77 -14.42 -13.46 -14.52
CA PRO A 77 -13.73 -14.05 -13.37
C PRO A 77 -14.61 -14.14 -12.12
N LEU A 78 -15.66 -13.30 -12.01
CA LEU A 78 -16.60 -13.32 -10.89
C LEU A 78 -17.70 -14.40 -11.05
N CYS A 79 -17.85 -14.93 -12.24
CA CYS A 79 -18.85 -15.94 -12.60
C CYS A 79 -18.19 -17.23 -13.13
N PRO A 80 -17.28 -17.88 -12.39
CA PRO A 80 -16.63 -19.11 -12.84
C PRO A 80 -17.66 -20.24 -12.98
N ASP A 81 -17.45 -21.14 -13.93
CA ASP A 81 -18.35 -22.27 -14.16
C ASP A 81 -18.34 -23.26 -13.00
N GLU A 82 -17.20 -23.38 -12.30
CA GLU A 82 -17.07 -24.16 -11.08
C GLU A 82 -17.16 -23.28 -9.82
N LYS A 83 -17.81 -23.82 -8.78
CA LYS A 83 -17.89 -23.13 -7.49
C LYS A 83 -16.50 -23.02 -6.87
N LYS A 84 -16.06 -21.79 -6.58
CA LYS A 84 -14.85 -21.50 -5.81
C LYS A 84 -15.23 -20.96 -4.44
N GLN A 85 -14.50 -21.35 -3.41
CA GLN A 85 -14.69 -20.81 -2.06
C GLN A 85 -14.24 -19.34 -2.01
N ALA A 86 -13.17 -19.00 -2.69
CA ALA A 86 -12.69 -17.64 -2.76
C ALA A 86 -12.31 -17.23 -4.19
N ILE A 87 -12.65 -15.99 -4.53
CA ILE A 87 -12.36 -15.35 -5.81
C ILE A 87 -11.72 -14.01 -5.50
N LEU A 88 -10.47 -13.82 -5.93
CA LEU A 88 -9.73 -12.57 -5.80
C LEU A 88 -9.49 -12.02 -7.20
N VAL A 89 -9.94 -10.78 -7.48
CA VAL A 89 -9.80 -10.16 -8.80
C VAL A 89 -9.28 -8.74 -8.67
N GLY A 90 -8.24 -8.42 -9.42
CA GLY A 90 -7.75 -7.06 -9.60
C GLY A 90 -8.21 -6.48 -10.94
N TYR A 91 -8.81 -5.31 -10.90
CA TYR A 91 -9.25 -4.58 -12.10
C TYR A 91 -8.43 -3.31 -12.26
N SER A 92 -7.39 -3.42 -13.07
CA SER A 92 -6.59 -2.29 -13.50
C SER A 92 -7.19 -1.69 -14.77
N GLY A 93 -7.39 -0.39 -14.81
CA GLY A 93 -7.99 0.13 -16.03
C GLY A 93 -7.96 1.65 -16.16
N CYS A 94 -8.13 2.09 -17.39
CA CYS A 94 -8.22 3.50 -17.72
C CYS A 94 -9.38 4.21 -16.99
N ALA A 95 -9.34 5.54 -16.97
CA ALA A 95 -10.49 6.33 -16.58
C ALA A 95 -11.66 6.03 -17.53
N SER A 96 -12.89 6.04 -17.00
CA SER A 96 -14.12 5.72 -17.77
C SER A 96 -14.18 4.27 -18.30
N SER A 97 -13.51 3.31 -17.65
CA SER A 97 -13.63 1.88 -18.01
C SER A 97 -14.81 1.18 -17.33
N ALA A 98 -15.69 1.91 -16.67
CA ALA A 98 -16.87 1.41 -15.96
C ALA A 98 -16.56 0.43 -14.79
N LYS A 99 -15.35 0.40 -14.26
CA LYS A 99 -14.94 -0.51 -13.16
C LYS A 99 -15.86 -0.41 -11.94
N SER A 100 -15.98 0.78 -11.34
CA SER A 100 -16.79 1.01 -10.13
C SER A 100 -18.28 0.77 -10.40
N PHE A 101 -18.76 1.10 -11.60
CA PHE A 101 -20.13 0.80 -12.04
C PHE A 101 -20.39 -0.71 -12.07
N ASN A 102 -19.55 -1.48 -12.76
CA ASN A 102 -19.72 -2.93 -12.89
C ASN A 102 -19.54 -3.63 -11.53
N ALA A 103 -18.61 -3.18 -10.69
CA ALA A 103 -18.41 -3.73 -9.36
C ALA A 103 -19.65 -3.52 -8.46
N ALA A 104 -20.18 -2.29 -8.42
CA ALA A 104 -21.36 -1.98 -7.62
C ALA A 104 -22.60 -2.71 -8.14
N SER A 105 -22.80 -2.75 -9.45
CA SER A 105 -23.94 -3.45 -10.06
C SER A 105 -23.88 -4.95 -9.84
N PHE A 106 -22.69 -5.55 -9.98
CA PHE A 106 -22.47 -6.96 -9.65
C PHE A 106 -22.73 -7.23 -8.16
N ALA A 107 -22.20 -6.40 -7.27
CA ALA A 107 -22.39 -6.54 -5.83
C ALA A 107 -23.86 -6.49 -5.42
N CYS A 108 -24.62 -5.55 -5.99
CA CYS A 108 -26.04 -5.43 -5.75
C CYS A 108 -26.81 -6.69 -6.23
N ALA A 109 -26.57 -7.13 -7.46
CA ALA A 109 -27.23 -8.31 -8.00
C ALA A 109 -26.85 -9.57 -7.20
N TRP A 110 -25.58 -9.74 -6.87
CA TRP A 110 -25.11 -10.87 -6.05
C TRP A 110 -25.70 -10.85 -4.66
N TRP A 111 -25.74 -9.70 -3.97
CA TRP A 111 -26.33 -9.57 -2.63
C TRP A 111 -27.85 -9.83 -2.66
N LEU A 112 -28.55 -9.30 -3.65
CA LEU A 112 -29.98 -9.52 -3.83
C LEU A 112 -30.34 -11.00 -4.07
N ALA A 113 -29.39 -11.78 -4.59
CA ALA A 113 -29.58 -13.23 -4.72
C ALA A 113 -29.67 -13.95 -3.37
N TRP A 114 -28.92 -13.49 -2.34
CA TRP A 114 -28.88 -14.07 -0.99
C TRP A 114 -28.90 -13.00 0.12
N PRO A 115 -29.92 -12.17 0.20
CA PRO A 115 -29.91 -10.97 1.03
C PRO A 115 -29.92 -11.23 2.54
N GLU A 116 -30.19 -12.47 2.98
CA GLU A 116 -30.19 -12.89 4.39
C GLU A 116 -28.96 -13.73 4.76
N GLU A 117 -28.08 -14.00 3.81
CA GLU A 117 -26.88 -14.81 4.01
C GLU A 117 -25.59 -14.08 3.64
N SER A 118 -25.69 -12.93 2.98
CA SER A 118 -24.55 -12.24 2.38
C SER A 118 -24.34 -10.84 2.92
N SER A 119 -23.08 -10.42 2.92
CA SER A 119 -22.67 -9.05 3.19
C SER A 119 -21.75 -8.55 2.09
N VAL A 120 -21.84 -7.26 1.81
CA VAL A 120 -20.94 -6.54 0.89
C VAL A 120 -20.35 -5.35 1.62
N THR A 121 -19.04 -5.26 1.64
CA THR A 121 -18.33 -4.09 2.17
C THR A 121 -17.62 -3.37 1.03
N PHE A 122 -18.04 -2.14 0.78
CA PHE A 122 -17.38 -1.22 -0.15
C PHE A 122 -16.44 -0.30 0.61
N VAL A 123 -15.18 -0.24 0.22
CA VAL A 123 -14.16 0.65 0.81
C VAL A 123 -13.59 1.56 -0.27
N SER A 124 -13.41 2.84 0.07
CA SER A 124 -12.70 3.82 -0.74
C SER A 124 -11.97 4.82 0.16
N THR A 125 -11.12 5.66 -0.42
CA THR A 125 -10.26 6.59 0.31
C THR A 125 -11.03 7.65 1.10
N THR A 126 -12.09 8.21 0.51
CA THR A 126 -12.90 9.25 1.16
C THR A 126 -14.40 9.01 0.99
N MET A 127 -15.20 9.54 1.94
CA MET A 127 -16.67 9.52 1.84
C MET A 127 -17.18 10.20 0.56
N LYS A 128 -16.52 11.26 0.13
CA LYS A 128 -16.87 11.98 -1.10
C LYS A 128 -16.61 11.15 -2.36
N ALA A 129 -15.48 10.45 -2.42
CA ALA A 129 -15.13 9.57 -3.52
C ALA A 129 -16.12 8.39 -3.59
N LEU A 130 -16.36 7.73 -2.45
CA LEU A 130 -17.29 6.61 -2.36
C LEU A 130 -18.71 7.00 -2.80
N ARG A 131 -19.25 8.13 -2.32
CA ARG A 131 -20.59 8.63 -2.70
C ARG A 131 -20.72 8.92 -4.18
N ARG A 132 -19.70 9.49 -4.79
CA ARG A 132 -19.76 9.90 -6.22
C ARG A 132 -19.60 8.73 -7.19
N ARG A 133 -18.99 7.64 -6.77
CA ARG A 133 -18.66 6.49 -7.63
C ARG A 133 -19.47 5.25 -7.27
N GLY A 134 -18.95 4.41 -6.40
CA GLY A 134 -19.59 3.13 -6.07
C GLY A 134 -20.98 3.28 -5.44
N TRP A 135 -21.13 4.16 -4.45
CA TRP A 135 -22.40 4.30 -3.74
C TRP A 135 -23.54 4.88 -4.58
N SER A 136 -23.24 5.80 -5.49
CA SER A 136 -24.26 6.31 -6.43
C SER A 136 -24.85 5.20 -7.30
N GLU A 137 -24.05 4.19 -7.63
CA GLU A 137 -24.53 3.04 -8.43
C GLU A 137 -25.34 2.07 -7.54
N VAL A 138 -24.96 1.85 -6.28
CA VAL A 138 -25.77 1.11 -5.32
C VAL A 138 -27.14 1.77 -5.14
N GLN A 139 -27.20 3.09 -5.06
CA GLN A 139 -28.46 3.85 -4.99
C GLN A 139 -29.33 3.70 -6.25
N LYS A 140 -28.71 3.69 -7.41
CA LYS A 140 -29.41 3.43 -8.69
C LYS A 140 -29.97 2.00 -8.71
N CYS A 141 -29.19 1.01 -8.28
CA CYS A 141 -29.65 -0.37 -8.17
C CYS A 141 -30.85 -0.46 -7.21
N PHE A 142 -30.79 0.16 -6.04
CA PHE A 142 -31.90 0.19 -5.08
C PHE A 142 -33.17 0.78 -5.70
N SER A 143 -33.04 1.85 -6.51
CA SER A 143 -34.18 2.50 -7.16
C SER A 143 -34.68 1.74 -8.38
N GLY A 144 -33.87 0.88 -8.99
CA GLY A 144 -34.12 0.19 -10.24
C GLY A 144 -34.56 -1.28 -10.10
N VAL A 145 -34.64 -1.81 -8.87
CA VAL A 145 -35.04 -3.20 -8.65
C VAL A 145 -36.48 -3.42 -9.13
N ALA A 146 -36.65 -4.06 -10.27
CA ALA A 146 -37.87 -4.57 -10.89
C ALA A 146 -39.21 -3.94 -10.42
N GLY A 147 -39.26 -2.62 -10.32
CA GLY A 147 -40.47 -1.87 -9.91
C GLY A 147 -40.69 -1.77 -8.40
N GLU A 148 -39.85 -2.40 -7.57
CA GLU A 148 -39.95 -2.35 -6.12
C GLU A 148 -38.64 -1.97 -5.46
N ARG A 149 -38.73 -1.17 -4.38
CA ARG A 149 -37.61 -0.86 -3.51
C ARG A 149 -37.49 -1.97 -2.47
N PHE A 150 -36.51 -2.83 -2.66
CA PHE A 150 -36.28 -3.94 -1.75
C PHE A 150 -35.50 -3.50 -0.50
N GLY A 151 -36.01 -3.84 0.69
CA GLY A 151 -35.33 -3.60 1.96
C GLY A 151 -35.33 -2.14 2.42
N ASN A 152 -34.34 -1.79 3.24
CA ASN A 152 -34.21 -0.49 3.87
C ASN A 152 -32.88 0.17 3.45
N PHE A 153 -32.96 1.34 2.80
CA PHE A 153 -31.80 2.09 2.31
C PHE A 153 -31.57 3.33 3.18
N ILE A 154 -30.40 3.42 3.80
CA ILE A 154 -30.00 4.51 4.69
C ILE A 154 -28.80 5.24 4.09
N ASP A 155 -29.07 6.24 3.24
CA ASP A 155 -28.04 6.96 2.51
C ASP A 155 -27.03 7.69 3.44
N SER A 156 -27.50 8.27 4.54
CA SER A 156 -26.63 8.96 5.50
C SER A 156 -25.55 8.08 6.12
N ARG A 157 -25.83 6.79 6.28
CA ARG A 157 -24.91 5.76 6.80
C ARG A 157 -24.24 4.93 5.72
N MET A 158 -24.63 5.10 4.45
CA MET A 158 -24.27 4.23 3.34
C MET A 158 -24.52 2.74 3.65
N VAL A 159 -25.75 2.41 3.95
CA VAL A 159 -26.18 1.05 4.27
C VAL A 159 -27.45 0.70 3.51
N TRP A 160 -27.46 -0.45 2.83
CA TRP A 160 -28.63 -1.06 2.24
C TRP A 160 -28.87 -2.43 2.89
N GLN A 161 -29.93 -2.53 3.66
CA GLN A 161 -30.31 -3.71 4.47
C GLN A 161 -31.46 -4.47 3.83
N SER A 162 -31.46 -5.80 3.91
CA SER A 162 -32.61 -6.62 3.56
C SER A 162 -33.70 -6.52 4.64
N VAL A 163 -33.30 -6.53 5.91
CA VAL A 163 -34.18 -6.38 7.08
C VAL A 163 -33.71 -5.15 7.86
N ARG A 164 -34.66 -4.31 8.26
CA ARG A 164 -34.37 -3.08 9.01
C ARG A 164 -33.65 -3.40 10.33
N GLY A 165 -32.50 -2.78 10.52
CA GLY A 165 -31.64 -2.96 11.70
C GLY A 165 -30.65 -4.11 11.59
N ASP A 166 -30.63 -4.84 10.48
CA ASP A 166 -29.63 -5.89 10.23
C ASP A 166 -28.49 -5.34 9.36
N ASP A 167 -27.49 -4.72 10.02
CA ASP A 167 -26.27 -4.25 9.35
C ASP A 167 -25.32 -5.42 8.98
N LYS A 168 -25.56 -6.62 9.51
CA LYS A 168 -24.71 -7.77 9.23
C LYS A 168 -24.92 -8.31 7.81
N HIS A 169 -26.18 -8.40 7.38
CA HIS A 169 -26.54 -8.87 6.04
C HIS A 169 -26.94 -7.68 5.15
N ALA A 170 -25.96 -6.82 4.88
CA ALA A 170 -26.19 -5.55 4.21
C ALA A 170 -25.10 -5.25 3.17
N ILE A 171 -25.36 -4.29 2.30
CA ILE A 171 -24.32 -3.59 1.53
C ILE A 171 -23.94 -2.36 2.33
N ILE A 172 -22.65 -2.21 2.67
CA ILE A 172 -22.13 -1.12 3.50
C ILE A 172 -20.98 -0.41 2.78
N GLY A 173 -21.05 0.91 2.75
CA GLY A 173 -19.96 1.78 2.30
C GLY A 173 -19.13 2.31 3.47
N LYS A 174 -17.80 2.21 3.38
CA LYS A 174 -16.85 2.73 4.36
C LYS A 174 -15.75 3.53 3.69
N ALA A 175 -15.38 4.67 4.28
CA ALA A 175 -14.23 5.45 3.83
C ALA A 175 -13.09 5.32 4.83
N VAL A 176 -11.87 5.26 4.29
CA VAL A 176 -10.63 5.18 5.07
C VAL A 176 -10.03 6.58 5.16
N GLU A 177 -10.58 7.41 6.03
CA GLU A 177 -10.03 8.75 6.28
C GLU A 177 -8.86 8.69 7.27
N GLU A 178 -7.93 9.64 7.19
CA GLU A 178 -6.81 9.75 8.13
C GLU A 178 -7.28 9.75 9.59
N GLY A 179 -6.64 8.95 10.44
CA GLY A 179 -6.99 8.77 11.84
C GLY A 179 -8.09 7.75 12.14
N SER A 180 -8.81 7.24 11.11
CA SER A 180 -9.87 6.23 11.29
C SER A 180 -9.47 4.82 10.84
N MET A 181 -8.27 4.65 10.28
CA MET A 181 -7.79 3.46 9.59
C MET A 181 -7.93 2.17 10.39
N GLN A 182 -7.41 2.17 11.62
CA GLN A 182 -7.48 1.00 12.50
C GLN A 182 -8.92 0.67 12.86
N LYS A 183 -9.74 1.67 13.13
CA LYS A 183 -11.16 1.48 13.44
C LYS A 183 -11.93 0.89 12.26
N VAL A 184 -11.66 1.39 11.04
CA VAL A 184 -12.29 0.84 9.82
C VAL A 184 -11.85 -0.60 9.58
N ALA A 185 -10.56 -0.91 9.76
CA ALA A 185 -10.07 -2.28 9.65
C ALA A 185 -10.70 -3.22 10.69
N ASP A 186 -10.85 -2.76 11.93
CA ASP A 186 -11.47 -3.54 13.00
C ASP A 186 -12.98 -3.74 12.79
N ASP A 187 -13.69 -2.72 12.31
CA ASP A 187 -15.10 -2.81 11.94
C ASP A 187 -15.33 -3.78 10.76
N ILE A 188 -14.40 -3.87 9.83
CA ILE A 188 -14.45 -4.81 8.69
C ILE A 188 -14.25 -6.24 9.18
N LYS A 189 -13.30 -6.47 10.08
CA LYS A 189 -12.99 -7.80 10.65
C LYS A 189 -14.15 -8.44 11.41
N GLY A 190 -15.08 -7.65 11.93
CA GLY A 190 -16.20 -8.13 12.75
C GLY A 190 -17.40 -8.71 11.99
N VAL A 191 -17.41 -8.65 10.65
CA VAL A 191 -18.53 -9.14 9.84
C VAL A 191 -18.32 -10.61 9.46
N HIS A 192 -19.14 -11.50 10.00
CA HIS A 192 -19.11 -12.94 9.69
C HIS A 192 -20.46 -13.39 9.13
N THR A 193 -20.54 -13.53 7.81
CA THR A 193 -21.71 -14.04 7.09
C THR A 193 -21.33 -15.26 6.26
N LYS A 194 -22.31 -16.01 5.82
CA LYS A 194 -22.09 -17.20 4.99
C LYS A 194 -21.48 -16.89 3.63
N ARG A 195 -21.73 -15.67 3.13
CA ARG A 195 -21.21 -15.15 1.88
C ARG A 195 -20.72 -13.74 2.09
N GLN A 196 -19.50 -13.46 1.69
CA GLN A 196 -18.89 -12.13 1.88
C GLN A 196 -18.30 -11.61 0.58
N MET A 197 -18.51 -10.33 0.35
CA MET A 197 -17.86 -9.61 -0.74
C MET A 197 -17.16 -8.37 -0.20
N PHE A 198 -15.90 -8.20 -0.59
CA PHE A 198 -15.06 -7.07 -0.20
C PHE A 198 -14.58 -6.34 -1.44
N ILE A 199 -14.90 -5.06 -1.54
CA ILE A 199 -14.58 -4.23 -2.71
C ILE A 199 -13.74 -3.04 -2.26
N ILE A 200 -12.55 -2.92 -2.81
CA ILE A 200 -11.64 -1.80 -2.58
C ILE A 200 -11.61 -0.97 -3.87
N ASP A 201 -12.20 0.21 -3.84
CA ASP A 201 -12.15 1.18 -4.94
C ASP A 201 -11.08 2.24 -4.68
N GLU A 202 -10.41 2.70 -5.73
CA GLU A 202 -9.22 3.56 -5.65
C GLU A 202 -8.07 2.93 -4.84
N ALA A 203 -7.84 1.66 -5.06
CA ALA A 203 -6.94 0.83 -4.28
C ALA A 203 -5.48 1.30 -4.21
N THR A 204 -5.03 2.12 -5.17
CA THR A 204 -3.68 2.72 -5.18
C THR A 204 -3.40 3.62 -3.97
N SER A 205 -4.46 4.20 -3.39
CA SER A 205 -4.35 5.10 -2.24
C SER A 205 -4.91 4.51 -0.94
N VAL A 206 -5.28 3.21 -0.95
CA VAL A 206 -5.81 2.53 0.23
C VAL A 206 -4.66 1.87 1.01
N PRO A 207 -4.57 2.09 2.34
CA PRO A 207 -3.49 1.56 3.17
C PRO A 207 -3.48 0.04 3.30
N GLU A 208 -2.31 -0.53 3.59
CA GLU A 208 -2.10 -1.97 3.80
C GLU A 208 -3.02 -2.57 4.86
N ALA A 209 -3.30 -1.86 5.96
CA ALA A 209 -4.17 -2.34 7.04
C ALA A 209 -5.55 -2.78 6.56
N ILE A 210 -6.08 -2.15 5.50
CA ILE A 210 -7.37 -2.51 4.89
C ILE A 210 -7.24 -3.80 4.07
N PHE A 211 -6.16 -3.97 3.34
CA PHE A 211 -5.88 -5.23 2.63
C PHE A 211 -5.66 -6.38 3.63
N ALA A 212 -4.95 -6.13 4.73
CA ALA A 212 -4.72 -7.11 5.79
C ALA A 212 -6.01 -7.51 6.54
N ALA A 213 -7.03 -6.65 6.59
CA ALA A 213 -8.33 -6.99 7.18
C ALA A 213 -9.00 -8.18 6.49
N CYS A 214 -8.66 -8.44 5.22
CA CYS A 214 -9.11 -9.57 4.43
C CYS A 214 -8.82 -10.93 5.09
N ASN A 215 -7.71 -11.04 5.84
CA ASN A 215 -7.31 -12.28 6.51
C ASN A 215 -8.40 -12.86 7.44
N ASN A 216 -9.17 -11.99 8.09
CA ASN A 216 -10.26 -12.43 8.96
C ASN A 216 -11.59 -12.67 8.20
N MET A 217 -11.72 -12.12 7.00
CA MET A 217 -12.95 -12.20 6.21
C MET A 217 -13.03 -13.48 5.38
N TYR A 218 -11.93 -13.93 4.77
CA TYR A 218 -11.96 -15.05 3.83
C TYR A 218 -12.05 -16.42 4.49
N SER A 219 -11.65 -16.54 5.77
CA SER A 219 -11.53 -17.83 6.46
C SER A 219 -12.87 -18.45 6.88
N TYR A 220 -13.91 -17.63 6.98
CA TYR A 220 -15.20 -18.02 7.57
C TYR A 220 -16.28 -18.37 6.55
N PRO A 221 -16.47 -17.64 5.43
CA PRO A 221 -17.60 -17.83 4.54
C PRO A 221 -17.47 -19.08 3.64
N ASP A 222 -18.62 -19.58 3.21
CA ASP A 222 -18.71 -20.59 2.14
C ASP A 222 -18.32 -20.03 0.75
N GLU A 223 -18.44 -18.70 0.61
CA GLU A 223 -18.09 -17.97 -0.60
C GLU A 223 -17.55 -16.59 -0.24
N PHE A 224 -16.34 -16.29 -0.69
CA PHE A 224 -15.67 -15.02 -0.51
C PHE A 224 -15.27 -14.42 -1.87
N ILE A 225 -15.61 -13.16 -2.09
CA ILE A 225 -15.20 -12.42 -3.30
C ILE A 225 -14.48 -11.15 -2.86
N MET A 226 -13.26 -10.95 -3.37
CA MET A 226 -12.52 -9.71 -3.21
C MET A 226 -12.28 -9.06 -4.58
N MET A 227 -12.68 -7.80 -4.70
CA MET A 227 -12.41 -6.99 -5.89
C MET A 227 -11.54 -5.80 -5.51
N VAL A 228 -10.45 -5.61 -6.23
CA VAL A 228 -9.51 -4.49 -6.08
C VAL A 228 -9.53 -3.66 -7.36
N LEU A 229 -9.97 -2.42 -7.27
CA LEU A 229 -10.22 -1.56 -8.42
C LEU A 229 -9.33 -0.31 -8.36
N GLY A 230 -8.75 0.08 -9.47
CA GLY A 230 -8.00 1.34 -9.53
C GLY A 230 -7.47 1.69 -10.91
N ASN A 231 -6.92 2.89 -10.99
CA ASN A 231 -6.08 3.32 -12.09
C ASN A 231 -4.63 3.09 -11.62
N PRO A 232 -3.84 2.24 -12.27
CA PRO A 232 -2.54 1.84 -11.77
C PRO A 232 -1.55 3.01 -11.83
N PHE A 233 -0.76 3.20 -10.78
CA PHE A 233 0.21 4.28 -10.74
C PHE A 233 1.60 3.80 -10.33
N SER A 234 1.73 3.23 -9.14
CA SER A 234 2.98 2.66 -8.64
C SER A 234 2.86 1.14 -8.51
N ARG A 235 3.92 0.42 -8.85
CA ARG A 235 4.02 -1.03 -8.61
C ARG A 235 4.22 -1.34 -7.13
N LEU A 236 4.64 -0.34 -6.34
CA LEU A 236 4.90 -0.45 -4.91
C LEU A 236 3.70 -0.04 -4.03
N ASP A 237 2.63 0.54 -4.60
CA ASP A 237 1.40 0.75 -3.85
C ASP A 237 0.65 -0.57 -3.60
N GLN A 238 -0.36 -0.55 -2.73
CA GLN A 238 -1.06 -1.78 -2.35
C GLN A 238 -1.77 -2.46 -3.53
N MET A 239 -2.24 -1.68 -4.51
CA MET A 239 -2.81 -2.23 -5.73
C MET A 239 -1.72 -2.88 -6.61
N GLY A 240 -0.55 -2.23 -6.74
CA GLY A 240 0.59 -2.77 -7.47
C GLY A 240 1.06 -4.11 -6.87
N LEU A 241 1.17 -4.19 -5.55
CA LEU A 241 1.54 -5.42 -4.84
C LEU A 241 0.50 -6.54 -5.01
N PHE A 242 -0.81 -6.19 -4.95
CA PHE A 242 -1.89 -7.14 -5.18
C PHE A 242 -1.92 -7.67 -6.62
N CYS A 243 -1.54 -6.83 -7.58
CA CYS A 243 -1.56 -7.14 -9.01
C CYS A 243 -0.22 -7.66 -9.54
N GLU A 244 0.82 -7.78 -8.72
CA GLU A 244 2.16 -8.19 -9.16
C GLU A 244 2.11 -9.57 -9.83
N PRO A 245 2.51 -9.69 -11.12
CA PRO A 245 2.48 -10.97 -11.83
C PRO A 245 3.31 -12.03 -11.12
N ASP A 246 2.85 -13.28 -11.10
CA ASP A 246 3.56 -14.38 -10.46
C ASP A 246 5.00 -14.54 -10.98
N ALA A 247 5.20 -14.35 -12.27
CA ALA A 247 6.53 -14.36 -12.91
C ALA A 247 7.25 -12.99 -12.88
N GLY A 248 6.73 -12.01 -12.13
CA GLY A 248 7.26 -10.65 -12.02
C GLY A 248 6.84 -9.71 -13.14
N TRP A 249 7.01 -8.41 -12.93
CA TRP A 249 6.52 -7.34 -13.82
C TRP A 249 7.07 -7.38 -15.25
N ASN A 250 8.22 -8.02 -15.47
CA ASN A 250 8.80 -8.17 -16.81
C ASN A 250 8.09 -9.23 -17.67
N SER A 251 7.20 -10.02 -17.07
CA SER A 251 6.44 -11.06 -17.78
C SER A 251 5.18 -10.54 -18.47
N VAL A 252 4.75 -9.32 -18.14
CA VAL A 252 3.52 -8.71 -18.65
C VAL A 252 3.80 -7.36 -19.30
N THR A 253 2.96 -7.03 -20.27
CA THR A 253 2.95 -5.74 -20.95
C THR A 253 1.52 -5.21 -21.00
N VAL A 254 1.33 -3.99 -21.45
CA VAL A 254 -0.02 -3.43 -21.68
C VAL A 254 -0.87 -4.27 -22.64
N GLU A 255 -0.23 -5.07 -23.50
CA GLU A 255 -0.92 -5.96 -24.45
C GLU A 255 -1.39 -7.28 -23.80
N THR A 256 -0.83 -7.67 -22.65
CA THR A 256 -1.15 -8.93 -21.99
C THR A 256 -2.63 -9.01 -21.60
N GLY A 257 -3.19 -7.93 -21.09
CA GLY A 257 -4.61 -7.81 -20.83
C GLY A 257 -5.13 -8.53 -19.59
N GLU A 258 -4.70 -9.76 -19.33
CA GLU A 258 -5.09 -10.59 -18.19
C GLU A 258 -3.90 -11.43 -17.72
N TRP A 259 -3.74 -11.63 -16.40
CA TRP A 259 -2.72 -12.52 -15.82
C TRP A 259 -3.09 -12.95 -14.40
N ASP A 260 -2.43 -13.98 -13.90
CA ASP A 260 -2.51 -14.37 -12.51
C ASP A 260 -1.36 -13.71 -11.72
N ALA A 261 -1.72 -13.07 -10.62
CA ALA A 261 -0.77 -12.38 -9.74
C ALA A 261 -0.09 -13.36 -8.77
N LYS A 262 0.89 -12.88 -8.01
CA LYS A 262 1.48 -13.62 -6.90
C LYS A 262 0.41 -14.01 -5.88
N PRO A 263 0.56 -15.17 -5.19
CA PRO A 263 -0.34 -15.56 -4.11
C PRO A 263 -0.47 -14.47 -3.05
N PHE A 264 -1.70 -14.09 -2.73
CA PHE A 264 -1.99 -13.01 -1.78
C PHE A 264 -1.99 -13.54 -0.35
N ALA A 265 -0.95 -13.17 0.43
CA ALA A 265 -0.71 -13.71 1.77
C ALA A 265 -1.86 -13.46 2.74
N HIS A 266 -2.53 -12.30 2.67
CA HIS A 266 -3.64 -11.94 3.55
C HIS A 266 -4.93 -12.73 3.27
N CYS A 267 -5.00 -13.51 2.19
CA CYS A 267 -6.14 -14.37 1.86
C CYS A 267 -5.68 -15.80 1.58
N GLY A 268 -4.96 -16.43 2.52
CA GLY A 268 -4.60 -17.84 2.45
C GLY A 268 -3.74 -18.21 1.26
N ASN A 269 -2.94 -17.30 0.75
CA ASN A 269 -2.12 -17.46 -0.46
C ASN A 269 -2.94 -17.82 -1.72
N ILE A 270 -4.21 -17.37 -1.78
CA ILE A 270 -5.00 -17.50 -3.00
C ILE A 270 -4.45 -16.53 -4.05
N GLN A 271 -4.34 -17.02 -5.27
CA GLN A 271 -3.79 -16.28 -6.40
C GLN A 271 -4.85 -15.36 -7.00
N PRO A 272 -4.66 -14.01 -7.01
CA PRO A 272 -5.58 -13.10 -7.67
C PRO A 272 -5.51 -13.20 -9.19
N HIS A 273 -6.65 -13.06 -9.86
CA HIS A 273 -6.73 -12.90 -11.31
C HIS A 273 -6.84 -11.42 -11.67
N ILE A 274 -6.01 -10.94 -12.57
CA ILE A 274 -5.93 -9.52 -12.93
C ILE A 274 -6.48 -9.31 -14.33
N VAL A 275 -7.34 -8.29 -14.46
CA VAL A 275 -7.95 -7.87 -15.75
C VAL A 275 -7.65 -6.40 -15.97
N THR A 276 -7.18 -6.06 -17.18
CA THR A 276 -6.86 -4.68 -17.55
C THR A 276 -7.81 -4.12 -18.58
N PHE A 277 -8.06 -2.81 -18.53
CA PHE A 277 -8.91 -2.08 -19.47
C PHE A 277 -8.15 -0.90 -20.06
N ASP A 278 -7.65 -1.08 -21.26
CA ASP A 278 -6.87 -0.10 -22.01
C ASP A 278 -7.81 0.74 -22.90
N ALA A 279 -7.79 2.07 -22.77
CA ALA A 279 -8.66 2.96 -23.55
C ALA A 279 -8.46 2.80 -25.07
N GLU A 280 -7.27 2.44 -25.55
CA GLU A 280 -7.03 2.17 -26.97
C GLU A 280 -7.80 0.93 -27.47
N LYS A 281 -8.15 0.03 -26.55
CA LYS A 281 -8.94 -1.19 -26.81
C LYS A 281 -10.40 -1.07 -26.36
N SER A 282 -10.89 0.17 -26.15
CA SER A 282 -12.29 0.41 -25.79
C SER A 282 -13.23 -0.19 -26.83
N PRO A 283 -14.37 -0.80 -26.44
CA PRO A 283 -15.39 -1.28 -27.37
C PRO A 283 -15.86 -0.23 -28.37
N ASN A 284 -15.91 1.06 -27.97
CA ASN A 284 -16.23 2.15 -28.89
C ASN A 284 -15.22 2.31 -30.04
N ILE A 285 -13.95 1.92 -29.77
CA ILE A 285 -12.87 2.01 -30.76
C ILE A 285 -12.78 0.74 -31.57
N THR A 286 -12.81 -0.42 -30.92
CA THR A 286 -12.64 -1.72 -31.58
C THR A 286 -13.81 -2.08 -32.49
N GLU A 287 -15.04 -1.68 -32.12
CA GLU A 287 -16.24 -1.89 -32.97
C GLU A 287 -16.47 -0.76 -33.98
N GLY A 288 -15.71 0.33 -33.90
CA GLY A 288 -15.85 1.49 -34.80
C GLY A 288 -17.19 2.23 -34.68
N LYS A 289 -17.94 2.04 -33.59
CA LYS A 289 -19.22 2.68 -33.29
C LYS A 289 -19.33 2.96 -31.78
N ILE A 290 -20.23 3.88 -31.42
CA ILE A 290 -20.51 4.13 -30.00
C ILE A 290 -21.37 2.98 -29.43
N VAL A 291 -20.75 2.09 -28.68
CA VAL A 291 -21.40 0.98 -27.96
C VAL A 291 -21.95 1.48 -26.61
N SER A 292 -21.18 2.29 -25.91
CA SER A 292 -21.58 2.96 -24.67
C SER A 292 -21.09 4.40 -24.65
N ARG A 293 -21.93 5.29 -24.12
CA ARG A 293 -21.58 6.73 -23.99
C ARG A 293 -20.51 6.98 -22.93
N HIS A 294 -20.35 6.04 -22.02
CA HIS A 294 -19.47 6.15 -20.85
C HIS A 294 -18.05 5.64 -21.12
N LEU A 295 -17.85 4.90 -22.21
CA LEU A 295 -16.54 4.35 -22.56
C LEU A 295 -15.70 5.32 -23.38
N PRO A 296 -14.35 5.23 -23.30
CA PRO A 296 -13.42 6.06 -24.05
C PRO A 296 -13.70 6.02 -25.58
N ARG A 297 -13.54 7.17 -26.23
CA ARG A 297 -13.69 7.32 -27.68
C ARG A 297 -12.36 7.61 -28.35
N LYS A 298 -12.24 7.26 -29.62
CA LYS A 298 -11.00 7.39 -30.40
C LYS A 298 -10.43 8.81 -30.39
N GLU A 299 -11.29 9.82 -30.57
CA GLU A 299 -10.88 11.23 -30.62
C GLU A 299 -10.35 11.71 -29.27
N GLU A 300 -11.01 11.30 -28.19
CA GLU A 300 -10.60 11.62 -26.81
C GLU A 300 -9.25 10.98 -26.46
N VAL A 301 -9.07 9.70 -26.82
CA VAL A 301 -7.82 8.97 -26.58
C VAL A 301 -6.67 9.61 -27.38
N ALA A 302 -6.90 9.91 -28.68
CA ALA A 302 -5.92 10.56 -29.53
C ALA A 302 -5.52 11.96 -29.03
N ALA A 303 -6.50 12.78 -28.61
CA ALA A 303 -6.22 14.10 -28.03
C ALA A 303 -5.38 13.99 -26.74
N SER A 304 -5.71 13.03 -25.87
CA SER A 304 -4.94 12.77 -24.65
C SER A 304 -3.52 12.28 -24.92
N TYR A 305 -3.33 11.47 -25.96
CA TYR A 305 -2.00 11.01 -26.39
C TYR A 305 -1.11 12.19 -26.78
N ILE A 306 -1.61 13.10 -27.61
CA ILE A 306 -0.87 14.31 -28.02
C ILE A 306 -0.58 15.19 -26.80
N ALA A 307 -1.58 15.44 -25.94
CA ALA A 307 -1.44 16.28 -24.76
C ALA A 307 -0.41 15.73 -23.74
N SER A 308 -0.20 14.42 -23.74
CA SER A 308 0.80 13.76 -22.89
C SER A 308 2.21 13.72 -23.48
N GLY A 309 2.49 14.50 -24.52
CA GLY A 309 3.78 14.44 -25.22
C GLY A 309 4.00 13.10 -25.93
N ASN A 310 2.97 12.59 -26.58
CA ASN A 310 2.96 11.29 -27.26
C ASN A 310 3.17 10.10 -26.28
N GLY A 311 2.44 10.13 -25.18
CA GLY A 311 2.45 9.04 -24.22
C GLY A 311 3.62 9.07 -23.23
N GLN A 312 4.33 10.18 -23.13
CA GLN A 312 5.53 10.32 -22.28
C GLN A 312 5.22 10.79 -20.84
N THR A 313 3.99 10.62 -20.36
CA THR A 313 3.62 10.95 -18.97
C THR A 313 3.08 9.75 -18.21
N PRO A 314 3.35 9.62 -16.90
CA PRO A 314 2.76 8.56 -16.07
C PRO A 314 1.23 8.57 -16.09
N LEU A 315 0.62 9.75 -16.13
CA LEU A 315 -0.84 9.92 -16.20
C LEU A 315 -1.46 9.34 -17.47
N TRP A 316 -0.76 9.37 -18.59
CA TRP A 316 -1.22 8.69 -19.81
C TRP A 316 -1.35 7.18 -19.59
N TRP A 317 -0.30 6.57 -19.03
CA TRP A 317 -0.27 5.13 -18.76
C TRP A 317 -1.34 4.72 -17.74
N SER A 318 -1.44 5.45 -16.65
CA SER A 318 -2.45 5.21 -15.62
C SER A 318 -3.88 5.42 -16.14
N ASN A 319 -4.17 6.62 -16.69
CA ASN A 319 -5.54 7.03 -16.95
C ASN A 319 -6.06 6.64 -18.34
N LYS A 320 -5.18 6.33 -19.31
CA LYS A 320 -5.58 5.93 -20.66
C LYS A 320 -5.18 4.51 -20.97
N ARG A 321 -3.94 4.08 -20.71
CA ARG A 321 -3.56 2.69 -20.96
C ARG A 321 -4.09 1.73 -19.89
N GLY A 322 -4.48 2.23 -18.70
CA GLY A 322 -4.92 1.39 -17.59
C GLY A 322 -3.85 0.40 -17.13
N PHE A 323 -2.60 0.77 -17.33
CA PHE A 323 -1.42 -0.03 -17.04
C PHE A 323 -0.37 0.79 -16.29
N TRP A 324 0.49 0.11 -15.54
CA TRP A 324 1.58 0.76 -14.81
C TRP A 324 2.55 1.46 -15.76
N PRO A 325 2.97 2.70 -15.44
CA PRO A 325 3.96 3.40 -16.25
C PRO A 325 5.21 2.56 -16.44
N PRO A 326 5.80 2.53 -17.65
CA PRO A 326 7.08 1.87 -17.87
C PRO A 326 8.17 2.46 -16.97
N GLU A 327 9.02 1.61 -16.44
CA GLU A 327 10.17 2.05 -15.67
C GLU A 327 11.11 2.90 -16.53
N GLY A 328 11.58 4.02 -15.99
CA GLY A 328 12.44 4.96 -16.73
C GLY A 328 11.69 5.97 -17.61
N LEU A 329 10.34 5.95 -17.62
CA LEU A 329 9.54 6.98 -18.30
C LEU A 329 9.81 8.37 -17.69
N VAL A 330 9.93 8.40 -16.36
CA VAL A 330 10.42 9.55 -15.60
C VAL A 330 11.68 9.12 -14.86
N LYS A 331 12.68 9.96 -14.83
CA LYS A 331 13.88 9.72 -14.04
C LYS A 331 13.55 9.98 -12.57
N THR A 332 13.70 8.97 -11.75
CA THR A 332 13.46 9.04 -10.30
C THR A 332 14.73 8.74 -9.51
N VAL A 333 14.76 9.04 -8.24
CA VAL A 333 15.92 8.79 -7.39
C VAL A 333 16.25 7.30 -7.33
N PHE A 334 15.26 6.45 -7.00
CA PHE A 334 15.38 5.00 -7.11
C PHE A 334 14.50 4.49 -8.25
N THR A 335 14.73 3.24 -8.64
CA THR A 335 13.81 2.46 -9.45
C THR A 335 13.63 1.09 -8.80
N GLU A 336 12.53 0.40 -9.10
CA GLU A 336 12.30 -0.97 -8.57
C GLU A 336 13.39 -1.95 -9.02
N SER A 337 13.84 -1.80 -10.26
CA SER A 337 14.94 -2.61 -10.77
C SER A 337 16.25 -2.37 -10.03
N MET A 338 16.54 -1.12 -9.59
CA MET A 338 17.68 -0.85 -8.72
C MET A 338 17.54 -1.54 -7.36
N LEU A 339 16.38 -1.39 -6.70
CA LEU A 339 16.12 -2.03 -5.40
C LEU A 339 16.25 -3.56 -5.47
N SER A 340 15.73 -4.17 -6.52
CA SER A 340 15.86 -5.62 -6.73
C SER A 340 17.30 -6.04 -7.09
N LYS A 341 17.96 -5.32 -8.02
CA LYS A 341 19.30 -5.64 -8.49
C LYS A 341 20.35 -5.55 -7.39
N PHE A 342 20.26 -4.54 -6.54
CA PHE A 342 21.21 -4.27 -5.46
C PHE A 342 20.73 -4.76 -4.09
N ASP A 343 19.63 -5.56 -4.07
CA ASP A 343 19.06 -6.15 -2.85
C ASP A 343 18.76 -5.11 -1.76
N GLY A 344 18.15 -3.98 -2.17
CA GLY A 344 17.87 -2.85 -1.29
C GLY A 344 16.93 -3.17 -0.13
N TYR A 345 16.05 -4.16 -0.29
CA TYR A 345 15.15 -4.68 0.75
C TYR A 345 15.82 -5.70 1.67
N GLY A 346 17.01 -6.18 1.32
CA GLY A 346 17.73 -7.20 2.06
C GLY A 346 18.33 -6.71 3.37
N LYS A 347 19.06 -7.60 4.03
CA LYS A 347 19.79 -7.30 5.27
C LYS A 347 21.27 -7.51 5.06
N HIS A 348 22.09 -6.78 5.81
CA HIS A 348 23.53 -7.00 5.89
C HIS A 348 23.87 -8.07 6.93
N LYS A 349 24.95 -8.79 6.66
CA LYS A 349 25.62 -9.62 7.66
C LYS A 349 26.84 -8.87 8.17
N PHE A 350 26.72 -8.32 9.36
CA PHE A 350 27.81 -7.60 10.02
C PHE A 350 28.80 -8.56 10.64
N GLN A 351 30.08 -8.25 10.51
CA GLN A 351 31.17 -9.04 11.09
C GLN A 351 31.01 -9.09 12.62
N ASN A 352 31.02 -10.31 13.20
CA ASN A 352 30.80 -10.54 14.62
C ASN A 352 29.48 -9.95 15.18
N ASN A 353 28.48 -9.69 14.33
CA ASN A 353 27.27 -8.94 14.67
C ASN A 353 27.53 -7.55 15.26
N ALA A 354 28.70 -6.96 15.01
CA ALA A 354 29.08 -5.66 15.54
C ALA A 354 28.68 -4.54 14.57
N TYR A 355 27.95 -3.57 15.09
CA TYR A 355 27.53 -2.37 14.36
C TYR A 355 27.33 -1.19 15.31
N SER A 356 27.40 0.00 14.76
CA SER A 356 27.02 1.23 15.46
C SER A 356 25.66 1.72 14.98
N ILE A 357 24.98 2.52 15.81
CA ILE A 357 23.68 3.11 15.48
C ILE A 357 23.88 4.54 14.99
N ILE A 358 23.22 4.87 13.89
CA ILE A 358 23.09 6.22 13.36
C ILE A 358 21.61 6.55 13.18
N GLY A 359 21.25 7.83 13.14
CA GLY A 359 19.87 8.25 12.99
C GLY A 359 19.71 9.50 12.13
N GLY A 360 18.52 9.62 11.56
CA GLY A 360 18.06 10.78 10.80
C GLY A 360 16.65 11.16 11.21
N PHE A 361 16.40 12.43 11.44
CA PHE A 361 15.12 12.96 11.84
C PHE A 361 14.68 14.13 10.96
N ASP A 362 13.54 13.97 10.31
CA ASP A 362 12.83 15.01 9.58
C ASP A 362 11.67 15.51 10.45
N PRO A 363 11.79 16.70 11.06
CA PRO A 363 10.75 17.24 11.93
C PRO A 363 9.61 17.82 11.09
N ALA A 364 8.38 17.57 11.54
CA ALA A 364 7.19 18.24 11.02
C ALA A 364 6.39 18.84 12.19
N TYR A 365 5.85 20.03 11.97
CA TYR A 365 5.18 20.79 13.03
C TYR A 365 3.67 20.87 12.84
N GLY A 366 3.10 20.08 11.97
CA GLY A 366 1.69 20.07 11.57
C GLY A 366 1.50 20.41 10.09
N GLY A 367 0.25 20.42 9.63
CA GLY A 367 -0.05 20.75 8.22
C GLY A 367 -0.04 19.58 7.25
N GLY A 368 -0.08 18.34 7.77
CA GLY A 368 -0.15 17.11 6.95
C GLY A 368 1.17 16.39 6.77
N ASP A 369 2.28 16.90 7.31
CA ASP A 369 3.56 16.21 7.35
C ASP A 369 3.73 15.42 8.64
N ASN A 370 4.43 14.31 8.56
CA ASN A 370 4.70 13.44 9.69
C ASN A 370 6.13 13.61 10.19
N PRO A 371 6.36 13.91 11.49
CA PRO A 371 7.70 13.89 12.06
C PRO A 371 8.29 12.49 11.96
N CYS A 372 9.29 12.29 11.12
CA CYS A 372 9.82 10.98 10.76
C CYS A 372 11.23 10.76 11.31
N LEU A 373 11.36 9.82 12.24
CA LEU A 373 12.64 9.38 12.82
C LEU A 373 13.05 8.04 12.21
N ARG A 374 14.31 7.92 11.84
CA ARG A 374 14.87 6.68 11.32
C ARG A 374 16.19 6.35 11.99
N PHE A 375 16.37 5.07 12.32
CA PHE A 375 17.65 4.51 12.75
C PHE A 375 18.24 3.59 11.68
N GLY A 376 19.54 3.37 11.75
CA GLY A 376 20.26 2.43 10.92
C GLY A 376 21.46 1.84 11.64
N LYS A 377 21.80 0.62 11.26
CA LYS A 377 23.05 -0.05 11.65
C LYS A 377 24.13 0.29 10.64
N ILE A 378 25.32 0.59 11.10
CA ILE A 378 26.49 0.82 10.26
C ILE A 378 27.66 0.01 10.80
N GLY A 379 28.36 -0.73 9.96
CA GLY A 379 29.48 -1.56 10.41
C GLY A 379 30.17 -2.31 9.29
N THR A 380 31.24 -3.04 9.66
CA THR A 380 31.98 -3.91 8.75
C THR A 380 31.16 -5.14 8.40
N LEU A 381 31.18 -5.53 7.14
CA LEU A 381 30.45 -6.70 6.61
C LEU A 381 31.33 -7.96 6.66
N GLU A 382 30.70 -9.15 6.81
CA GLU A 382 31.42 -10.44 6.78
C GLU A 382 32.23 -10.65 5.49
N GLY A 383 31.76 -10.09 4.37
CA GLY A 383 32.45 -10.12 3.08
C GLY A 383 33.52 -9.07 2.89
N GLY A 384 33.79 -8.26 3.91
CA GLY A 384 34.65 -7.08 3.83
C GLY A 384 33.91 -5.83 3.36
N GLY A 385 34.49 -4.66 3.62
CA GLY A 385 33.83 -3.37 3.36
C GLY A 385 32.82 -3.00 4.44
N TRP A 386 32.15 -1.86 4.22
CA TRP A 386 31.20 -1.30 5.17
C TRP A 386 29.81 -1.20 4.55
N GLY A 387 28.78 -1.40 5.40
CA GLY A 387 27.40 -1.29 4.96
C GLY A 387 26.51 -0.56 5.96
N ILE A 388 25.42 -0.05 5.47
CA ILE A 388 24.34 0.58 6.23
C ILE A 388 23.07 -0.23 6.02
N GLU A 389 22.47 -0.69 7.12
CA GLU A 389 21.15 -1.34 7.13
C GLU A 389 20.17 -0.45 7.87
N VAL A 390 19.25 0.16 7.13
CA VAL A 390 18.26 1.05 7.73
C VAL A 390 17.09 0.26 8.32
N GLN A 391 16.48 0.80 9.37
CA GLN A 391 15.31 0.25 10.02
C GLN A 391 14.05 0.97 9.54
N PRO A 392 12.85 0.39 9.71
CA PRO A 392 11.59 1.07 9.41
C PRO A 392 11.50 2.42 10.12
N PRO A 393 10.85 3.42 9.52
CA PRO A 393 10.69 4.74 10.12
C PRO A 393 9.78 4.70 11.35
N ILE A 394 10.03 5.59 12.29
CA ILE A 394 9.21 5.82 13.48
C ILE A 394 8.53 7.17 13.31
N ILE A 395 7.21 7.19 13.24
CA ILE A 395 6.44 8.43 13.18
C ILE A 395 6.19 8.91 14.60
N LEU A 396 6.67 10.12 14.91
CA LEU A 396 6.44 10.74 16.20
C LEU A 396 5.09 11.46 16.25
N ASN A 397 4.50 11.55 17.42
CA ASN A 397 3.17 12.14 17.58
C ASN A 397 3.26 13.53 18.24
N ILE A 398 2.52 14.49 17.68
CA ILE A 398 2.40 15.83 18.23
C ILE A 398 0.97 16.05 18.69
N THR A 399 0.80 16.47 19.94
CA THR A 399 -0.49 16.98 20.42
C THR A 399 -0.63 18.44 20.00
N ALA A 400 -1.50 18.69 19.04
CA ALA A 400 -1.76 20.05 18.56
C ALA A 400 -2.33 20.93 19.67
N ASN A 401 -1.96 22.23 19.68
CA ASN A 401 -2.46 23.23 20.60
C ASN A 401 -2.15 23.02 22.10
N ASP A 402 -1.15 22.23 22.44
CA ASP A 402 -0.65 22.15 23.82
C ASP A 402 0.22 23.38 24.14
N VAL A 403 -0.39 24.41 24.74
CA VAL A 403 0.29 25.66 25.11
C VAL A 403 1.40 25.44 26.15
N LYS A 404 1.28 24.42 26.99
CA LYS A 404 2.27 24.11 28.04
C LYS A 404 3.48 23.36 27.49
N ASN A 405 3.28 22.64 26.40
CA ASN A 405 4.31 21.81 25.78
C ASN A 405 4.25 21.98 24.24
N PRO A 406 4.79 23.07 23.70
CA PRO A 406 4.82 23.31 22.26
C PRO A 406 5.43 22.17 21.45
N ALA A 407 5.06 22.04 20.20
CA ALA A 407 5.46 20.93 19.30
C ALA A 407 6.98 20.66 19.31
N HIS A 408 7.81 21.69 19.28
CA HIS A 408 9.27 21.55 19.30
C HIS A 408 9.80 20.85 20.57
N TYR A 409 9.21 21.14 21.73
CA TYR A 409 9.58 20.48 22.99
C TYR A 409 9.09 19.04 23.05
N GLN A 410 7.88 18.78 22.51
CA GLN A 410 7.36 17.41 22.40
C GLN A 410 8.27 16.56 21.52
N LEU A 411 8.68 17.08 20.35
CA LEU A 411 9.59 16.40 19.44
C LEU A 411 10.99 16.21 20.04
N ALA A 412 11.57 17.25 20.66
CA ALA A 412 12.87 17.17 21.30
C ALA A 412 12.93 16.06 22.36
N LYS A 413 11.89 15.99 23.20
CA LYS A 413 11.78 14.93 24.22
C LYS A 413 11.66 13.55 23.61
N GLN A 414 10.71 13.36 22.66
CA GLN A 414 10.52 12.07 22.01
C GLN A 414 11.76 11.61 21.24
N LEU A 415 12.44 12.53 20.54
CA LEU A 415 13.68 12.22 19.84
C LEU A 415 14.74 11.71 20.82
N ARG A 416 14.98 12.43 21.92
CA ARG A 416 15.95 12.01 22.96
C ARG A 416 15.58 10.65 23.54
N ASP A 417 14.33 10.48 23.97
CA ASP A 417 13.85 9.25 24.60
C ASP A 417 14.02 8.04 23.65
N ASN A 418 13.76 8.20 22.33
CA ASN A 418 13.99 7.16 21.34
C ASN A 418 15.48 6.91 21.08
N CYS A 419 16.35 7.93 21.15
CA CYS A 419 17.79 7.75 20.99
C CYS A 419 18.45 7.07 22.19
N GLU A 420 17.93 7.30 23.40
CA GLU A 420 18.40 6.64 24.62
C GLU A 420 18.06 5.14 24.65
N LYS A 421 16.95 4.73 23.99
CA LYS A 421 16.47 3.34 23.96
C LYS A 421 16.05 2.94 22.54
N VAL A 422 17.03 2.61 21.73
CA VAL A 422 16.81 2.09 20.38
C VAL A 422 16.65 0.57 20.47
N SER A 423 15.51 0.05 20.02
CA SER A 423 15.28 -1.40 19.94
C SER A 423 15.52 -1.89 18.53
N ILE A 424 16.55 -2.71 18.31
CA ILE A 424 16.88 -3.31 17.01
C ILE A 424 17.17 -4.80 17.21
N ASP A 425 16.53 -5.63 16.38
CA ASP A 425 16.65 -7.11 16.42
C ASP A 425 16.40 -7.71 17.80
N GLY A 426 15.55 -7.07 18.62
CA GLY A 426 15.22 -7.52 19.98
C GLY A 426 16.24 -7.13 21.06
N HIS A 427 17.24 -6.32 20.72
CA HIS A 427 18.23 -5.77 21.65
C HIS A 427 18.02 -4.27 21.87
N GLU A 428 18.14 -3.83 23.12
CA GLU A 428 18.17 -2.40 23.44
C GLU A 428 19.60 -1.86 23.31
N THR A 429 19.71 -0.73 22.62
CA THR A 429 20.96 0.01 22.40
C THR A 429 20.66 1.51 22.42
N SER A 430 21.62 2.35 22.10
CA SER A 430 21.43 3.80 22.03
C SER A 430 22.02 4.38 20.75
N CYS A 431 21.48 5.52 20.33
CA CYS A 431 22.05 6.36 19.28
C CYS A 431 22.68 7.59 19.93
N PRO A 432 24.02 7.73 19.94
CA PRO A 432 24.67 8.91 20.48
C PRO A 432 24.28 10.20 19.76
N PRO A 433 24.22 11.35 20.44
CA PRO A 433 23.82 12.62 19.84
C PRO A 433 24.64 13.04 18.60
N ASP A 434 25.93 12.77 18.60
CA ASP A 434 26.84 13.08 17.48
C ASP A 434 26.62 12.21 16.23
N ARG A 435 25.77 11.17 16.36
CA ARG A 435 25.33 10.28 15.27
C ARG A 435 23.85 10.47 14.89
N MET A 436 23.22 11.51 15.45
CA MET A 436 21.84 11.89 15.11
C MET A 436 21.85 13.15 14.24
N GLY A 437 21.28 13.05 13.04
CA GLY A 437 21.02 14.17 12.15
C GLY A 437 19.61 14.69 12.31
N VAL A 438 19.45 15.99 12.26
CA VAL A 438 18.15 16.66 12.34
C VAL A 438 18.05 17.71 11.22
N ASP A 439 16.97 17.68 10.45
CA ASP A 439 16.73 18.76 9.49
C ASP A 439 16.45 20.08 10.22
N ASP A 440 17.26 21.08 9.92
CA ASP A 440 17.19 22.43 10.47
C ASP A 440 16.75 23.45 9.40
N THR A 441 16.09 22.97 8.35
CA THR A 441 15.61 23.79 7.25
C THR A 441 14.33 24.52 7.68
N GLY A 442 14.35 25.86 7.69
CA GLY A 442 13.18 26.69 8.01
C GLY A 442 13.18 27.29 9.41
N GLU A 443 11.99 27.60 9.96
CA GLU A 443 11.81 28.30 11.26
C GLU A 443 12.02 27.37 12.49
N GLY A 444 13.03 26.50 12.41
CA GLY A 444 13.12 25.31 13.24
C GLY A 444 13.20 25.50 14.73
N GLY A 445 14.11 26.19 15.28
CA GLY A 445 14.31 26.25 16.74
C GLY A 445 14.45 24.90 17.46
N LEU A 446 14.14 23.77 16.80
CA LEU A 446 14.25 22.43 17.37
C LEU A 446 15.70 22.07 17.69
N CYS A 447 16.61 22.31 16.76
CA CYS A 447 18.05 22.07 16.98
C CYS A 447 18.60 22.93 18.12
N ASP A 448 18.10 24.14 18.33
CA ASP A 448 18.51 24.98 19.46
C ASP A 448 18.00 24.45 20.81
N ILE A 449 16.78 23.90 20.83
CA ILE A 449 16.23 23.22 22.00
C ILE A 449 17.06 21.96 22.31
N LEU A 450 17.33 21.13 21.31
CA LEU A 450 18.12 19.91 21.44
C LEU A 450 19.55 20.21 21.92
N ASN A 451 20.17 21.27 21.40
CA ASN A 451 21.49 21.70 21.84
C ASN A 451 21.52 22.11 23.33
N ARG A 452 20.46 22.76 23.80
CA ARG A 452 20.33 23.20 25.18
C ARG A 452 19.97 22.07 26.13
N GLU A 453 19.04 21.19 25.72
CA GLU A 453 18.41 20.21 26.61
C GLU A 453 19.02 18.80 26.52
N TRP A 454 19.75 18.51 25.44
CA TRP A 454 20.36 17.20 25.25
C TRP A 454 21.85 17.30 24.92
N SER A 455 22.21 17.78 23.70
CA SER A 455 23.63 17.84 23.30
C SER A 455 23.85 18.79 22.12
N HIS A 456 24.96 19.54 22.17
CA HIS A 456 25.44 20.38 21.07
C HIS A 456 26.15 19.60 19.96
N HIS A 457 26.31 18.28 20.10
CA HIS A 457 26.94 17.41 19.09
C HIS A 457 25.97 16.92 18.03
N ILE A 458 24.66 17.23 18.14
CA ILE A 458 23.66 16.88 17.13
C ILE A 458 24.05 17.47 15.77
N GLN A 459 23.91 16.65 14.72
CA GLN A 459 24.23 17.04 13.36
C GLN A 459 23.08 17.85 12.74
N ARG A 460 23.26 19.17 12.61
CA ARG A 460 22.32 20.02 11.88
C ARG A 460 22.49 19.82 10.38
N ILE A 461 21.39 19.61 9.68
CA ILE A 461 21.35 19.37 8.23
C ILE A 461 20.38 20.37 7.60
N GLU A 462 20.85 21.13 6.61
CA GLU A 462 20.05 22.10 5.90
C GLU A 462 19.87 21.64 4.44
N PHE A 463 18.67 21.24 4.07
CA PHE A 463 18.35 20.83 2.71
C PHE A 463 18.51 21.95 1.67
N ASN A 464 18.22 23.19 2.06
CA ASN A 464 18.31 24.35 1.18
C ASN A 464 19.74 24.88 1.03
N GLY A 465 20.71 24.33 1.78
CA GLY A 465 22.11 24.69 1.70
C GLY A 465 22.70 24.45 0.32
N ALA A 466 23.89 25.04 0.06
CA ALA A 466 24.65 24.76 -1.14
C ALA A 466 25.15 23.30 -1.14
N ALA A 467 25.22 22.69 -2.31
CA ALA A 467 25.90 21.41 -2.47
C ALA A 467 27.39 21.51 -2.12
N SER A 468 27.97 20.43 -1.61
CA SER A 468 29.31 20.41 -1.02
C SER A 468 30.44 20.31 -2.06
N GLU A 469 31.67 20.43 -1.58
CA GLU A 469 32.90 20.15 -2.34
C GLU A 469 33.16 18.63 -2.48
N GLU A 470 32.45 17.81 -1.74
CA GLU A 470 32.62 16.37 -1.73
C GLU A 470 31.98 15.72 -2.96
N PRO A 471 32.54 14.65 -3.53
CA PRO A 471 31.90 13.88 -4.59
C PRO A 471 30.69 13.10 -4.05
N VAL A 472 29.72 12.84 -4.93
CA VAL A 472 28.52 12.05 -4.59
C VAL A 472 28.80 10.54 -4.66
N SER A 473 29.74 10.13 -5.51
CA SER A 473 30.13 8.73 -5.68
C SER A 473 31.61 8.63 -6.03
N LEU A 474 32.17 7.42 -5.98
CA LEU A 474 33.56 7.21 -6.43
C LEU A 474 33.72 7.22 -7.95
N GLU A 475 32.66 7.01 -8.68
CA GLU A 475 32.68 7.00 -10.16
C GLU A 475 32.67 8.42 -10.73
N ASP A 476 32.03 9.36 -10.04
CA ASP A 476 32.03 10.78 -10.39
C ASP A 476 32.79 11.57 -9.32
N THR A 477 34.05 11.86 -9.62
CA THR A 477 34.96 12.58 -8.71
C THR A 477 34.75 14.09 -8.69
N ARG A 478 33.82 14.62 -9.49
CA ARG A 478 33.50 16.05 -9.48
C ARG A 478 32.86 16.45 -8.14
N PRO A 479 33.19 17.63 -7.61
CA PRO A 479 32.49 18.19 -6.48
C PRO A 479 30.98 18.27 -6.72
N ALA A 480 30.16 17.88 -5.74
CA ALA A 480 28.70 17.92 -5.87
C ALA A 480 28.19 19.32 -6.27
N LYS A 481 28.82 20.39 -5.80
CA LYS A 481 28.47 21.78 -6.16
C LYS A 481 28.53 22.08 -7.66
N GLU A 482 29.31 21.33 -8.44
CA GLU A 482 29.45 21.55 -9.88
C GLU A 482 28.22 21.07 -10.64
N PHE A 483 27.58 19.97 -10.18
CA PHE A 483 26.47 19.35 -10.90
C PHE A 483 25.17 19.23 -10.11
N CYS A 484 25.15 19.35 -8.78
CA CYS A 484 23.94 19.43 -7.97
C CYS A 484 23.48 20.87 -7.76
N LYS A 485 22.18 21.10 -7.77
CA LYS A 485 21.59 22.43 -7.55
C LYS A 485 21.70 22.89 -6.09
N ASN A 486 21.47 22.00 -5.15
CA ASN A 486 21.42 22.24 -3.71
C ASN A 486 21.83 21.00 -2.91
N LYS A 487 21.92 21.15 -1.60
CA LYS A 487 22.28 20.06 -0.67
C LYS A 487 21.28 18.90 -0.70
N ARG A 488 19.98 19.18 -0.81
CA ARG A 488 18.95 18.14 -0.92
C ARG A 488 19.20 17.24 -2.13
N THR A 489 19.44 17.81 -3.30
CA THR A 489 19.77 17.03 -4.51
C THR A 489 21.00 16.16 -4.32
N GLU A 490 22.05 16.70 -3.72
CA GLU A 490 23.28 15.95 -3.43
C GLU A 490 22.99 14.75 -2.52
N MET A 491 22.24 14.93 -1.42
CA MET A 491 21.94 13.87 -0.46
C MET A 491 21.12 12.74 -1.11
N PHE A 492 20.13 13.06 -1.93
CA PHE A 492 19.34 12.05 -2.63
C PHE A 492 20.13 11.29 -3.69
N LEU A 493 21.02 11.97 -4.42
CA LEU A 493 21.91 11.30 -5.36
C LEU A 493 22.96 10.44 -4.63
N TYR A 494 23.40 10.85 -3.43
CA TYR A 494 24.26 10.03 -2.58
C TYR A 494 23.55 8.76 -2.11
N ALA A 495 22.26 8.85 -1.71
CA ALA A 495 21.47 7.68 -1.38
C ALA A 495 21.34 6.70 -2.56
N ARG A 496 21.15 7.22 -3.79
CA ARG A 496 21.17 6.42 -5.01
C ARG A 496 22.48 5.68 -5.19
N ALA A 497 23.59 6.39 -5.02
CA ALA A 497 24.92 5.80 -5.14
C ALA A 497 25.18 4.75 -4.04
N ALA A 498 24.71 4.97 -2.81
CA ALA A 498 24.80 4.01 -1.71
C ALA A 498 24.00 2.72 -1.99
N LEU A 499 22.83 2.83 -2.62
CA LEU A 499 22.08 1.65 -3.08
C LEU A 499 22.84 0.93 -4.21
N GLN A 500 23.35 1.65 -5.21
CA GLN A 500 24.04 1.08 -6.36
C GLN A 500 25.37 0.41 -6.00
N SER A 501 26.05 0.90 -4.96
CA SER A 501 27.25 0.25 -4.42
C SER A 501 26.94 -1.03 -3.61
N GLY A 502 25.64 -1.31 -3.36
CA GLY A 502 25.22 -2.43 -2.52
C GLY A 502 25.41 -2.21 -1.02
N GLN A 503 25.81 -1.00 -0.60
CA GLN A 503 26.10 -0.68 0.80
C GLN A 503 24.87 -0.21 1.58
N LEU A 504 23.78 0.18 0.90
CA LEU A 504 22.49 0.52 1.52
C LEU A 504 21.52 -0.65 1.40
N LYS A 505 21.07 -1.17 2.54
CA LYS A 505 20.04 -2.21 2.64
C LYS A 505 18.99 -1.87 3.70
N GLY A 506 17.93 -2.69 3.81
CA GLY A 506 16.87 -2.52 4.77
C GLY A 506 15.86 -1.43 4.41
N VAL A 507 15.84 -0.97 3.15
CA VAL A 507 14.86 0.03 2.70
C VAL A 507 13.47 -0.57 2.80
N ASP A 508 12.60 0.02 3.60
CA ASP A 508 11.21 -0.40 3.69
C ASP A 508 10.40 0.03 2.46
N ARG A 509 9.24 -0.60 2.25
CA ARG A 509 8.44 -0.39 1.04
C ARG A 509 7.90 1.02 0.90
N GLU A 510 7.50 1.66 1.98
CA GLU A 510 6.96 3.02 1.94
C GLU A 510 8.05 4.03 1.56
N THR A 511 9.24 3.89 2.13
CA THR A 511 10.42 4.67 1.72
C THR A 511 10.80 4.40 0.27
N ALA A 512 10.77 3.13 -0.16
CA ALA A 512 11.03 2.77 -1.55
C ALA A 512 10.02 3.42 -2.51
N LYS A 513 8.75 3.45 -2.15
CA LYS A 513 7.68 4.10 -2.92
C LYS A 513 7.95 5.60 -3.09
N GLU A 514 8.29 6.31 -2.02
CA GLU A 514 8.68 7.73 -2.10
C GLU A 514 9.91 7.91 -2.99
N MET A 515 11.00 7.17 -2.74
CA MET A 515 12.24 7.27 -3.50
C MET A 515 12.10 6.92 -4.99
N CYS A 516 11.18 6.02 -5.34
CA CYS A 516 10.85 5.67 -6.72
C CYS A 516 9.88 6.67 -7.37
N SER A 517 9.31 7.60 -6.63
CA SER A 517 8.40 8.63 -7.15
C SER A 517 9.02 10.03 -7.18
N ILE A 518 10.08 10.30 -6.42
CA ILE A 518 10.78 11.60 -6.44
C ILE A 518 11.51 11.76 -7.77
N GLU A 519 11.10 12.75 -8.56
CA GLU A 519 11.62 13.01 -9.89
C GLU A 519 13.00 13.68 -9.87
N VAL A 520 13.83 13.32 -10.86
CA VAL A 520 15.17 13.87 -11.07
C VAL A 520 15.20 14.60 -12.43
N ASP A 521 15.35 15.91 -12.40
CA ASP A 521 15.53 16.74 -13.60
C ASP A 521 17.03 16.97 -13.85
N ASP A 522 17.56 16.27 -14.85
CA ASP A 522 18.95 16.42 -15.36
C ASP A 522 19.00 17.10 -16.73
N SER A 523 17.89 17.70 -17.17
CA SER A 523 17.85 18.48 -18.41
C SER A 523 18.55 19.83 -18.31
N LYS A 524 18.82 20.29 -17.08
CA LYS A 524 19.47 21.54 -16.76
C LYS A 524 20.97 21.37 -16.51
N PRO A 525 21.77 22.44 -16.57
CA PRO A 525 23.20 22.38 -16.30
C PRO A 525 23.55 21.79 -14.93
N LYS A 526 22.66 21.93 -13.96
CA LYS A 526 22.75 21.28 -12.65
C LYS A 526 21.51 20.43 -12.42
N VAL A 527 21.73 19.20 -12.01
CA VAL A 527 20.68 18.27 -11.61
C VAL A 527 19.91 18.83 -10.43
N ILE A 528 18.61 18.69 -10.46
CA ILE A 528 17.72 19.02 -9.36
C ILE A 528 16.72 17.89 -9.15
N ILE A 529 16.44 17.54 -7.91
CA ILE A 529 15.30 16.70 -7.57
C ILE A 529 14.06 17.56 -7.31
N GLU A 530 12.92 16.97 -7.52
CA GLU A 530 11.61 17.56 -7.23
C GLU A 530 11.57 18.16 -5.80
N SER A 531 11.01 19.37 -5.67
CA SER A 531 10.88 20.00 -4.36
C SER A 531 9.79 19.33 -3.51
N LYS A 532 9.85 19.43 -2.17
CA LYS A 532 8.76 18.97 -1.29
C LYS A 532 7.39 19.55 -1.67
N VAL A 533 7.37 20.80 -2.13
CA VAL A 533 6.12 21.48 -2.53
C VAL A 533 5.54 20.87 -3.80
N ASP A 534 6.38 20.63 -4.80
CA ASP A 534 5.96 20.01 -6.06
C ASP A 534 5.56 18.55 -5.83
N TYR A 535 6.34 17.83 -5.03
CA TYR A 535 6.02 16.44 -4.64
C TYR A 535 4.64 16.34 -3.97
N ARG A 536 4.33 17.20 -3.01
CA ARG A 536 3.00 17.23 -2.39
C ARG A 536 1.90 17.54 -3.39
N ALA A 537 2.12 18.48 -4.29
CA ALA A 537 1.13 18.84 -5.31
C ALA A 537 0.82 17.67 -6.26
N SER A 538 1.81 16.87 -6.61
CA SER A 538 1.67 15.71 -7.51
C SER A 538 1.20 14.43 -6.79
N HIS A 539 1.39 14.31 -5.46
CA HIS A 539 1.11 13.11 -4.67
C HIS A 539 -0.05 13.27 -3.68
N GLY A 540 -1.05 14.08 -4.03
CA GLY A 540 -2.29 14.19 -3.24
C GLY A 540 -2.14 14.83 -1.86
N GLY A 541 -1.09 15.63 -1.65
CA GLY A 541 -0.80 16.32 -0.39
C GLY A 541 0.17 15.57 0.54
N HIS A 542 0.60 14.36 0.17
CA HIS A 542 1.59 13.58 0.95
C HIS A 542 3.00 14.14 0.77
N SER A 543 3.77 14.17 1.84
CA SER A 543 5.18 14.59 1.87
C SER A 543 6.13 13.41 1.71
N SER A 544 7.39 13.68 1.37
CA SER A 544 8.47 12.68 1.25
C SER A 544 9.24 12.45 2.56
N ASP A 545 8.55 12.47 3.69
CA ASP A 545 9.16 12.52 5.02
C ASP A 545 10.00 11.27 5.35
N MET A 546 9.59 10.10 4.84
CA MET A 546 10.35 8.85 5.04
C MET A 546 11.66 8.86 4.26
N SER A 547 11.64 9.39 3.04
CA SER A 547 12.83 9.54 2.21
C SER A 547 13.78 10.60 2.76
N ASP A 548 13.23 11.71 3.25
CA ASP A 548 14.04 12.77 3.86
C ASP A 548 14.75 12.27 5.12
N SER A 549 14.08 11.52 6.01
CA SER A 549 14.74 10.89 7.18
C SER A 549 15.86 9.91 6.79
N LEU A 550 15.70 9.17 5.69
CA LEU A 550 16.73 8.27 5.16
C LEU A 550 17.97 9.04 4.69
N VAL A 551 17.79 10.09 3.88
CA VAL A 551 18.94 10.83 3.34
C VAL A 551 19.66 11.65 4.41
N ILE A 552 18.94 12.10 5.46
CA ILE A 552 19.55 12.70 6.66
C ILE A 552 20.46 11.70 7.35
N LEU A 553 19.99 10.48 7.58
CA LEU A 553 20.79 9.41 8.20
C LEU A 553 22.06 9.11 7.38
N LEU A 554 21.95 9.02 6.06
CA LEU A 554 23.09 8.80 5.16
C LEU A 554 24.08 9.96 5.17
N GLU A 555 23.60 11.20 5.27
CA GLU A 555 24.48 12.37 5.40
C GLU A 555 25.24 12.36 6.72
N VAL A 556 24.63 11.91 7.83
CA VAL A 556 25.33 11.71 9.10
C VAL A 556 26.45 10.68 8.95
N ALA A 557 26.16 9.54 8.32
CA ALA A 557 27.17 8.52 8.05
C ALA A 557 28.34 9.10 7.23
N ARG A 558 28.03 9.86 6.17
CA ARG A 558 29.04 10.52 5.33
C ARG A 558 29.92 11.50 6.09
N ARG A 559 29.32 12.36 6.93
CA ARG A 559 30.06 13.31 7.78
C ARG A 559 30.96 12.63 8.81
N LYS A 560 30.60 11.41 9.19
CA LYS A 560 31.38 10.54 10.09
C LYS A 560 32.42 9.69 9.33
N GLY A 561 32.60 9.90 8.04
CA GLY A 561 33.63 9.25 7.24
C GLY A 561 33.21 7.95 6.57
N PHE A 562 31.90 7.68 6.43
CA PHE A 562 31.43 6.59 5.59
C PHE A 562 31.66 6.92 4.12
N VAL A 563 32.41 6.06 3.45
CA VAL A 563 32.76 6.21 2.03
C VAL A 563 32.08 5.13 1.21
N LEU A 564 31.50 5.54 0.09
CA LEU A 564 30.93 4.60 -0.87
C LEU A 564 32.01 3.83 -1.60
N ASN A 565 31.76 2.54 -1.82
CA ASN A 565 32.62 1.69 -2.63
C ASN A 565 32.42 2.00 -4.11
N ALA A 566 33.48 1.92 -4.91
CA ALA A 566 33.31 1.61 -6.32
C ALA A 566 32.75 0.17 -6.43
N ILE A 567 31.91 -0.08 -7.43
CA ILE A 567 31.32 -1.40 -7.65
C ILE A 567 32.42 -2.46 -7.66
N GLY A 568 32.45 -3.31 -6.63
CA GLY A 568 33.43 -4.40 -6.51
C GLY A 568 34.72 -4.10 -5.71
N GLN A 569 34.84 -2.98 -5.00
CA GLN A 569 35.98 -2.67 -4.12
C GLN A 569 35.57 -2.60 -2.64
N THR A 570 36.50 -2.95 -1.76
CA THR A 570 36.37 -2.82 -0.29
C THR A 570 36.68 -1.39 0.15
N ALA A 571 35.76 -0.73 0.86
CA ALA A 571 35.97 0.63 1.35
C ALA A 571 36.93 0.67 2.55
N THR A 572 37.75 1.69 2.60
CA THR A 572 38.44 2.11 3.81
C THR A 572 37.57 3.10 4.58
N VAL A 573 37.48 2.94 5.90
CA VAL A 573 36.65 3.77 6.79
C VAL A 573 37.55 4.62 7.69
N SER A 574 36.99 5.70 8.24
CA SER A 574 37.71 6.52 9.19
C SER A 574 38.02 5.76 10.48
N LYS A 575 39.16 6.08 11.10
CA LYS A 575 39.57 5.49 12.35
C LYS A 575 38.53 5.63 13.49
N GLU A 576 37.72 6.70 13.42
CA GLU A 576 36.64 6.95 14.39
C GLU A 576 35.59 5.83 14.39
N TRP A 577 35.21 5.29 13.23
CA TRP A 577 34.30 4.16 13.14
C TRP A 577 34.92 2.85 13.60
N GLU A 578 36.21 2.65 13.35
CA GLU A 578 36.95 1.48 13.83
C GLU A 578 37.02 1.45 15.34
N ASP A 579 37.34 2.59 15.98
CA ASP A 579 37.39 2.74 17.43
C ASP A 579 36.02 2.53 18.09
N ASP A 580 34.94 3.02 17.46
CA ASP A 580 33.57 2.84 17.96
C ASP A 580 33.06 1.41 17.79
N LEU A 581 33.44 0.76 16.69
CA LEU A 581 33.12 -0.64 16.49
C LEU A 581 33.79 -1.53 17.52
N GLN A 582 35.04 -1.23 17.84
CA GLN A 582 35.81 -1.94 18.89
C GLN A 582 35.13 -1.79 20.25
N LYS A 583 34.70 -0.58 20.65
CA LYS A 583 33.91 -0.34 21.87
C LYS A 583 32.58 -1.10 21.86
N SER A 584 31.90 -1.15 20.73
CA SER A 584 30.64 -1.91 20.59
C SER A 584 30.88 -3.41 20.74
N GLN A 585 31.98 -3.94 20.21
CA GLN A 585 32.36 -5.35 20.37
C GLN A 585 32.70 -5.68 21.86
N GLU A 586 33.35 -4.78 22.57
CA GLU A 586 33.65 -4.95 24.01
C GLU A 586 32.37 -4.97 24.86
N LEU A 587 31.34 -4.22 24.48
CA LEU A 587 30.00 -4.23 25.11
C LEU A 587 29.20 -5.52 24.84
N TYR A 588 29.47 -6.21 23.74
CA TYR A 588 28.76 -7.44 23.33
C TYR A 588 29.53 -8.73 23.62
N LEU A 589 30.76 -8.66 24.16
CA LEU A 589 31.39 -9.83 24.73
C LEU A 589 30.57 -10.20 25.97
N PRO A 590 30.02 -11.43 26.09
CA PRO A 590 29.37 -11.81 27.34
C PRO A 590 30.36 -11.72 28.47
N GLU A 591 30.19 -10.75 29.37
CA GLU A 591 30.73 -10.83 30.69
C GLU A 591 30.09 -12.08 31.33
N ASN A 592 30.95 -13.03 31.64
CA ASN A 592 30.68 -14.30 32.29
C ASN A 592 30.66 -15.53 31.37
N THR A 593 31.83 -15.97 31.00
CA THR A 593 32.10 -17.38 31.20
C THR A 593 32.05 -17.65 32.72
N TRP A 594 30.89 -18.06 33.21
CA TRP A 594 30.73 -18.63 34.52
C TRP A 594 31.75 -19.75 34.64
N GLN A 595 32.86 -19.53 35.38
CA GLN A 595 33.76 -20.58 35.80
C GLN A 595 33.06 -21.25 36.99
N PRO A 596 32.80 -22.58 36.94
CA PRO A 596 32.31 -23.25 38.12
C PRO A 596 33.37 -23.08 39.24
N GLU A 597 32.95 -22.53 40.37
CA GLU A 597 33.77 -22.53 41.60
C GLU A 597 34.25 -23.96 41.83
N GLU A 598 35.57 -24.13 41.92
CA GLU A 598 36.16 -25.36 42.43
C GLU A 598 35.56 -25.62 43.79
N VAL A 599 34.78 -26.69 43.91
CA VAL A 599 34.32 -27.23 45.18
C VAL A 599 35.58 -27.69 45.91
N LEU A 600 36.04 -26.89 46.86
CA LEU A 600 37.06 -27.33 47.83
C LEU A 600 36.43 -28.49 48.61
N GLU A 601 36.90 -29.74 48.34
CA GLU A 601 36.62 -30.89 49.16
C GLU A 601 37.20 -30.66 50.55
N GLU A 602 36.37 -30.49 51.56
CA GLU A 602 36.76 -30.54 52.93
C GLU A 602 37.33 -31.95 53.30
N PRO A 603 38.44 -32.05 54.00
CA PRO A 603 38.96 -33.35 54.33
C PRO A 603 38.04 -34.02 55.36
N ALA A 604 37.71 -35.29 55.10
CA ALA A 604 36.95 -36.15 56.01
C ALA A 604 37.62 -36.26 57.39
N GLU A 605 36.99 -35.72 58.42
CA GLU A 605 37.35 -36.01 59.80
C GLU A 605 36.97 -37.47 60.13
N THR A 606 38.02 -38.22 60.45
CA THR A 606 37.97 -39.58 60.99
C THR A 606 37.52 -39.52 62.42
N PHE A 607 36.31 -39.96 62.73
CA PHE A 607 35.96 -40.30 64.13
C PHE A 607 36.17 -41.78 64.39
N MET A 608 37.05 -41.98 65.43
CA MET A 608 37.13 -43.27 66.12
C MET A 608 35.84 -43.53 66.92
#